data_24c633cacf9bda60e246be773a800a09
#
_entry.id   24c633cacf9bda60e246be773a800a09
#
_cell.length_a   1.000
_cell.length_b   1.000
_cell.length_c   1.000
_cell.angle_alpha   90.00
_cell.angle_beta   90.00
_cell.angle_gamma   90.00
#
_symmetry.space_group_name_H-M   'P 1'
#
loop_
_entity.id
_entity.type
_entity.pdbx_description
1 polymer ?
#
loop_
_entity_poly.entity_id
_entity_poly.type
_entity_poly.pdbx_seq_one_letter_code
_entity_poly.pdbx_strand_id
1 'polypeptide(L)'
;PNYDLLFEQALEQHPLPHFDGFVGSREPWFDIASIEHDSIPARWTRLWKLHGSINWEKSEETVNGNKVTRVVRVTREAEAGKGMIFPSHLKCDQSRRMPYLAMLDRLRAFFQGKDAPRLVVCGYSFLDDHLNEVLLDGLRGNRNAQCFALMYLGLDKHPRVVDYAERQSNLTVLSWDGAVVGTRVGGYRTGTAGGDEHTPWLLEEALTGGDPKIMHPRCRLGDFHYFGLFLEQLCGGSSHDTGPTV
;
A
#
# COMPACT_ATOMS: atom_id res chain seq x y z
N PRO A 1 4.18 0.41 2.86
CA PRO A 1 5.31 -0.31 3.48
C PRO A 1 5.48 0.07 4.96
N ASN A 2 4.44 -0.19 5.79
CA ASN A 2 4.45 0.11 7.21
C ASN A 2 4.88 -1.10 8.01
N TYR A 3 5.59 -0.86 9.12
CA TYR A 3 6.05 -1.92 10.04
C TYR A 3 5.01 -2.25 11.12
N ASP A 4 3.96 -1.40 11.29
CA ASP A 4 2.91 -1.55 12.30
C ASP A 4 2.03 -2.79 12.06
N LEU A 5 1.15 -3.09 13.02
CA LEU A 5 0.24 -4.25 13.00
C LEU A 5 -1.24 -3.84 12.79
N LEU A 6 -1.49 -2.63 12.28
CA LEU A 6 -2.86 -2.12 12.18
C LEU A 6 -3.73 -2.93 11.22
N PHE A 7 -3.15 -3.41 10.11
CA PHE A 7 -3.88 -4.27 9.17
C PHE A 7 -4.17 -5.64 9.75
N GLU A 8 -3.19 -6.25 10.43
CA GLU A 8 -3.37 -7.52 11.12
C GLU A 8 -4.49 -7.41 12.16
N GLN A 9 -4.44 -6.36 13.01
CA GLN A 9 -5.46 -6.09 14.02
C GLN A 9 -6.84 -5.91 13.40
N ALA A 10 -6.96 -5.14 12.32
CA ALA A 10 -8.24 -4.93 11.65
C ALA A 10 -8.80 -6.23 11.05
N LEU A 11 -7.96 -7.04 10.41
CA LEU A 11 -8.37 -8.32 9.83
C LEU A 11 -8.80 -9.33 10.91
N GLU A 12 -8.15 -9.33 12.08
CA GLU A 12 -8.46 -10.20 13.20
C GLU A 12 -9.73 -9.74 13.94
N GLN A 13 -9.94 -8.42 14.10
CA GLN A 13 -11.15 -7.86 14.70
C GLN A 13 -12.42 -8.20 13.90
N HIS A 14 -12.30 -8.29 12.57
CA HIS A 14 -13.40 -8.60 11.68
C HIS A 14 -13.42 -10.06 11.19
N PRO A 15 -12.84 -11.02 11.89
CA PRO A 15 -12.47 -12.42 11.54
C PRO A 15 -12.30 -12.68 10.04
N LEU A 16 -11.52 -11.85 9.37
CA LEU A 16 -11.24 -11.98 7.94
C LEU A 16 -10.03 -12.90 7.74
N PRO A 17 -10.17 -14.00 6.99
CA PRO A 17 -9.07 -14.91 6.75
C PRO A 17 -7.99 -14.23 5.93
N HIS A 18 -6.75 -14.27 6.44
CA HIS A 18 -5.60 -13.68 5.76
C HIS A 18 -4.37 -14.58 5.88
N PHE A 19 -3.40 -14.32 5.02
CA PHE A 19 -2.08 -14.95 5.04
C PHE A 19 -1.00 -13.89 4.86
N ASP A 20 -0.02 -13.90 5.75
CA ASP A 20 1.06 -12.92 5.83
C ASP A 20 2.45 -13.51 5.53
N GLY A 21 2.50 -14.76 5.07
CA GLY A 21 3.73 -15.48 4.77
C GLY A 21 4.23 -16.38 5.91
N PHE A 22 3.53 -16.43 7.04
CA PHE A 22 3.91 -17.24 8.18
C PHE A 22 3.02 -18.46 8.33
N VAL A 23 3.65 -19.59 8.67
CA VAL A 23 2.98 -20.86 8.98
C VAL A 23 3.38 -21.34 10.38
N GLY A 24 2.51 -22.15 10.98
CA GLY A 24 2.66 -22.61 12.37
C GLY A 24 1.83 -21.79 13.36
N SER A 25 1.57 -22.35 14.54
CA SER A 25 0.69 -21.72 15.56
C SER A 25 1.44 -21.25 16.81
N ARG A 26 2.43 -22.00 17.28
CA ARG A 26 3.18 -21.64 18.51
C ARG A 26 4.35 -20.71 18.24
N GLU A 27 5.13 -21.05 17.22
CA GLU A 27 6.29 -20.30 16.75
C GLU A 27 6.18 -20.16 15.23
N PRO A 28 5.32 -19.27 14.72
CA PRO A 28 5.14 -19.11 13.30
C PRO A 28 6.44 -18.70 12.62
N TRP A 29 6.80 -19.39 11.55
CA TRP A 29 7.99 -19.09 10.75
C TRP A 29 7.60 -18.68 9.35
N PHE A 30 8.45 -17.86 8.74
CA PHE A 30 8.28 -17.40 7.37
C PHE A 30 8.52 -18.56 6.39
N ASP A 31 7.49 -18.93 5.63
CA ASP A 31 7.54 -20.03 4.67
C ASP A 31 7.55 -19.50 3.23
N ILE A 32 8.76 -19.47 2.66
CA ILE A 32 8.97 -19.01 1.27
C ILE A 32 8.20 -19.90 0.28
N ALA A 33 8.14 -21.21 0.52
CA ALA A 33 7.48 -22.13 -0.40
C ALA A 33 5.98 -21.84 -0.54
N SER A 34 5.30 -21.56 0.57
CA SER A 34 3.88 -21.16 0.55
C SER A 34 3.65 -19.84 -0.21
N ILE A 35 4.59 -18.91 -0.15
CA ILE A 35 4.52 -17.66 -0.87
C ILE A 35 4.78 -17.85 -2.38
N GLU A 36 5.80 -18.61 -2.74
CA GLU A 36 6.17 -18.85 -4.14
C GLU A 36 5.10 -19.63 -4.91
N HIS A 37 4.51 -20.64 -4.29
CA HIS A 37 3.48 -21.45 -4.92
C HIS A 37 2.10 -20.80 -4.92
N ASP A 38 1.89 -19.75 -4.12
CA ASP A 38 0.60 -19.05 -3.93
C ASP A 38 -0.60 -20.01 -3.74
N SER A 39 -0.38 -21.12 -3.03
CA SER A 39 -1.38 -22.16 -2.78
C SER A 39 -2.38 -21.78 -1.69
N ILE A 40 -2.81 -20.52 -1.70
CA ILE A 40 -3.66 -19.92 -0.68
C ILE A 40 -5.08 -19.83 -1.23
N PRO A 41 -6.12 -20.17 -0.45
CA PRO A 41 -7.49 -20.08 -0.90
C PRO A 41 -7.80 -18.68 -1.46
N ALA A 42 -8.53 -18.60 -2.58
CA ALA A 42 -8.82 -17.35 -3.28
C ALA A 42 -9.54 -16.31 -2.40
N ARG A 43 -10.34 -16.76 -1.43
CA ARG A 43 -11.07 -15.90 -0.49
C ARG A 43 -10.20 -15.29 0.62
N TRP A 44 -8.95 -15.72 0.76
CA TRP A 44 -8.05 -15.21 1.80
C TRP A 44 -7.35 -13.95 1.32
N THR A 45 -7.30 -12.95 2.19
CA THR A 45 -6.51 -11.75 1.97
C THR A 45 -5.02 -12.07 2.06
N ARG A 46 -4.25 -11.59 1.11
CA ARG A 46 -2.79 -11.67 1.14
C ARG A 46 -2.21 -10.39 1.69
N LEU A 47 -1.58 -10.45 2.84
CA LEU A 47 -0.98 -9.30 3.51
C LEU A 47 0.55 -9.36 3.38
N TRP A 48 1.10 -8.64 2.41
CA TRP A 48 2.55 -8.62 2.16
C TRP A 48 3.20 -7.40 2.79
N LYS A 49 4.01 -7.61 3.83
CA LYS A 49 4.76 -6.55 4.52
C LYS A 49 6.15 -6.41 3.88
N LEU A 50 6.21 -5.61 2.81
CA LEU A 50 7.40 -5.47 1.97
C LEU A 50 8.66 -5.05 2.73
N HIS A 51 8.54 -4.26 3.79
CA HIS A 51 9.68 -3.79 4.59
C HIS A 51 9.83 -4.52 5.92
N GLY A 52 9.06 -5.60 6.14
CA GLY A 52 9.05 -6.32 7.40
C GLY A 52 8.02 -5.81 8.39
N SER A 53 8.09 -6.28 9.62
CA SER A 53 7.15 -5.98 10.69
C SER A 53 7.85 -5.87 12.02
N ILE A 54 7.27 -5.09 12.94
CA ILE A 54 7.79 -4.92 14.31
C ILE A 54 7.76 -6.21 15.13
N ASN A 55 6.98 -7.20 14.72
CA ASN A 55 6.86 -8.50 15.38
C ASN A 55 7.65 -9.63 14.68
N TRP A 56 8.56 -9.31 13.76
CA TRP A 56 9.41 -10.31 13.12
C TRP A 56 10.78 -10.37 13.78
N GLU A 57 11.26 -11.57 14.07
CA GLU A 57 12.58 -11.80 14.64
C GLU A 57 13.35 -12.85 13.85
N LYS A 58 14.68 -12.75 13.87
CA LYS A 58 15.56 -13.80 13.37
C LYS A 58 15.83 -14.81 14.49
N SER A 59 15.50 -16.07 14.24
CA SER A 59 15.83 -17.19 15.10
C SER A 59 16.93 -18.01 14.45
N GLU A 60 18.00 -18.28 15.20
CA GLU A 60 19.09 -19.16 14.79
C GLU A 60 19.00 -20.48 15.55
N GLU A 61 18.86 -21.56 14.82
CA GLU A 61 18.83 -22.93 15.35
C GLU A 61 19.98 -23.74 14.77
N THR A 62 20.50 -24.69 15.55
CA THR A 62 21.45 -25.67 15.05
C THR A 62 20.72 -26.96 14.77
N VAL A 63 20.55 -27.28 13.49
CA VAL A 63 19.92 -28.53 13.03
C VAL A 63 20.98 -29.39 12.38
N ASN A 64 21.19 -30.58 12.91
CA ASN A 64 22.22 -31.54 12.43
C ASN A 64 23.63 -30.90 12.30
N GLY A 65 24.02 -30.06 13.25
CA GLY A 65 25.32 -29.39 13.25
C GLY A 65 25.44 -28.16 12.32
N ASN A 66 24.42 -27.86 11.55
CA ASN A 66 24.36 -26.68 10.68
C ASN A 66 23.53 -25.56 11.32
N LYS A 67 24.03 -24.32 11.27
CA LYS A 67 23.25 -23.16 11.67
C LYS A 67 22.18 -22.87 10.61
N VAL A 68 20.92 -22.88 11.03
CA VAL A 68 19.77 -22.52 10.21
C VAL A 68 19.17 -21.23 10.79
N THR A 69 19.11 -20.19 9.97
CA THR A 69 18.45 -18.94 10.33
C THR A 69 17.05 -18.91 9.77
N ARG A 70 16.06 -18.69 10.61
CA ARG A 70 14.64 -18.51 10.22
C ARG A 70 14.16 -17.15 10.64
N VAL A 71 13.18 -16.62 9.93
CA VAL A 71 12.41 -15.47 10.40
C VAL A 71 11.15 -16.02 11.06
N VAL A 72 10.92 -15.63 12.30
CA VAL A 72 9.78 -16.04 13.11
C VAL A 72 8.92 -14.81 13.45
N ARG A 73 7.62 -15.03 13.65
CA ARG A 73 6.70 -14.01 14.12
C ARG A 73 6.48 -14.20 15.61
N VAL A 74 6.71 -13.14 16.39
CA VAL A 74 6.50 -13.13 17.84
C VAL A 74 5.20 -12.41 18.20
N THR A 75 4.56 -12.84 19.29
CA THR A 75 3.27 -12.28 19.76
C THR A 75 3.44 -10.96 20.53
N ARG A 76 4.65 -10.67 20.98
CA ARG A 76 5.00 -9.41 21.65
C ARG A 76 5.65 -8.44 20.65
N GLU A 77 5.53 -7.16 20.92
CA GLU A 77 6.39 -6.19 20.24
C GLU A 77 7.84 -6.60 20.53
N ALA A 78 8.63 -6.81 19.48
CA ALA A 78 10.04 -7.11 19.63
C ALA A 78 10.69 -5.97 20.40
N GLU A 79 11.61 -6.28 21.34
CA GLU A 79 12.40 -5.24 22.00
C GLU A 79 13.00 -4.32 20.94
N ALA A 80 12.81 -3.02 21.10
CA ALA A 80 13.15 -2.02 20.11
C ALA A 80 14.55 -2.26 19.50
N GLY A 81 14.59 -2.58 18.22
CA GLY A 81 15.80 -2.78 17.43
C GLY A 81 16.19 -4.23 17.12
N LYS A 82 15.57 -5.28 17.69
CA LYS A 82 15.91 -6.68 17.39
C LYS A 82 15.06 -7.31 16.28
N GLY A 83 13.88 -6.80 16.01
CA GLY A 83 12.92 -7.38 15.07
C GLY A 83 12.82 -6.70 13.73
N MET A 84 13.42 -5.54 13.53
CA MET A 84 13.39 -4.87 12.23
C MET A 84 14.45 -5.46 11.29
N ILE A 85 13.99 -6.18 10.29
CA ILE A 85 14.84 -6.59 9.18
C ILE A 85 14.96 -5.38 8.24
N PHE A 86 15.90 -4.50 8.53
CA PHE A 86 16.23 -3.42 7.60
C PHE A 86 16.72 -4.00 6.28
N PRO A 87 16.22 -3.53 5.13
CA PRO A 87 16.84 -3.80 3.84
C PRO A 87 18.25 -3.17 3.87
N SER A 88 19.28 -3.98 4.14
CA SER A 88 20.65 -3.49 4.11
C SER A 88 21.20 -3.61 2.69
N HIS A 89 21.59 -2.51 2.10
CA HIS A 89 22.20 -2.41 0.76
C HIS A 89 23.54 -3.17 0.62
N LEU A 90 24.06 -3.80 1.69
CA LEU A 90 25.45 -4.22 1.76
C LEU A 90 25.73 -5.71 1.66
N LYS A 91 24.73 -6.60 1.50
CA LYS A 91 24.99 -8.05 1.38
C LYS A 91 24.04 -8.72 0.39
N CYS A 92 24.32 -8.61 -0.90
CA CYS A 92 23.58 -9.26 -1.97
C CYS A 92 23.43 -10.79 -1.83
N ASP A 93 24.36 -11.49 -1.21
CA ASP A 93 24.33 -12.97 -1.14
C ASP A 93 23.47 -13.54 0.01
N GLN A 94 23.25 -12.80 1.09
CA GLN A 94 22.36 -13.23 2.17
C GLN A 94 20.91 -12.76 1.98
N SER A 95 20.69 -11.78 1.13
CA SER A 95 19.38 -11.17 0.86
C SER A 95 18.46 -12.04 0.00
N ARG A 96 18.99 -13.01 -0.74
CA ARG A 96 18.19 -13.92 -1.60
C ARG A 96 17.22 -14.85 -0.86
N ARG A 97 17.28 -14.94 0.47
CA ARG A 97 16.39 -15.73 1.31
C ARG A 97 15.58 -14.89 2.32
N MET A 98 15.60 -13.57 2.20
CA MET A 98 14.89 -12.67 3.10
C MET A 98 13.42 -12.52 2.68
N PRO A 99 12.46 -12.36 3.62
CA PRO A 99 11.04 -12.10 3.32
C PRO A 99 10.84 -11.00 2.28
N TYR A 100 11.64 -9.96 2.33
CA TYR A 100 11.59 -8.80 1.43
C TYR A 100 11.62 -9.18 -0.07
N LEU A 101 12.57 -9.99 -0.50
CA LEU A 101 12.68 -10.36 -1.92
C LEU A 101 11.50 -11.21 -2.38
N ALA A 102 11.09 -12.19 -1.57
CA ALA A 102 9.93 -13.01 -1.88
C ALA A 102 8.65 -12.16 -2.03
N MET A 103 8.50 -11.14 -1.18
CA MET A 103 7.37 -10.22 -1.26
C MET A 103 7.44 -9.25 -2.44
N LEU A 104 8.63 -8.77 -2.81
CA LEU A 104 8.82 -8.01 -4.05
C LEU A 104 8.51 -8.86 -5.29
N ASP A 105 8.87 -10.13 -5.28
CA ASP A 105 8.53 -11.05 -6.37
C ASP A 105 7.02 -11.27 -6.47
N ARG A 106 6.28 -11.25 -5.34
CA ARG A 106 4.81 -11.24 -5.39
C ARG A 106 4.25 -9.97 -6.01
N LEU A 107 4.83 -8.81 -5.73
CA LEU A 107 4.43 -7.57 -6.40
C LEU A 107 4.72 -7.63 -7.91
N ARG A 108 5.87 -8.17 -8.32
CA ARG A 108 6.16 -8.43 -9.75
C ARG A 108 5.14 -9.38 -10.36
N ALA A 109 4.86 -10.50 -9.70
CA ALA A 109 3.90 -11.48 -10.17
C ALA A 109 2.47 -10.91 -10.27
N PHE A 110 2.08 -10.01 -9.38
CA PHE A 110 0.80 -9.30 -9.45
C PHE A 110 0.63 -8.55 -10.78
N PHE A 111 1.68 -7.86 -11.25
CA PHE A 111 1.64 -7.17 -12.54
C PHE A 111 1.71 -8.11 -13.74
N GLN A 112 2.31 -9.29 -13.60
CA GLN A 112 2.46 -10.27 -14.67
C GLN A 112 1.21 -11.14 -14.88
N GLY A 113 0.24 -11.06 -13.98
CA GLY A 113 -1.02 -11.80 -14.08
C GLY A 113 -1.76 -11.52 -15.40
N LYS A 114 -2.57 -12.50 -15.85
CA LYS A 114 -3.37 -12.38 -17.08
C LYS A 114 -4.53 -11.40 -16.95
N ASP A 115 -4.97 -11.16 -15.73
CA ASP A 115 -6.02 -10.20 -15.42
C ASP A 115 -5.49 -8.77 -15.54
N ALA A 116 -6.38 -7.80 -15.61
CA ALA A 116 -6.03 -6.38 -15.59
C ALA A 116 -5.83 -5.93 -14.13
N PRO A 117 -4.61 -6.06 -13.57
CA PRO A 117 -4.38 -5.76 -12.16
C PRO A 117 -4.58 -4.26 -11.89
N ARG A 118 -5.23 -3.97 -10.79
CA ARG A 118 -5.44 -2.60 -10.31
C ARG A 118 -4.76 -2.44 -8.96
N LEU A 119 -3.79 -1.53 -8.90
CA LEU A 119 -3.06 -1.18 -7.70
C LEU A 119 -3.52 0.19 -7.22
N VAL A 120 -3.94 0.28 -5.97
CA VAL A 120 -4.14 1.56 -5.29
C VAL A 120 -3.01 1.76 -4.30
N VAL A 121 -2.34 2.90 -4.39
CA VAL A 121 -1.22 3.29 -3.53
C VAL A 121 -1.68 4.45 -2.66
N CYS A 122 -1.69 4.27 -1.35
CA CYS A 122 -2.04 5.31 -0.38
C CYS A 122 -0.96 5.36 0.71
N GLY A 123 -0.53 6.56 1.12
CA GLY A 123 0.49 6.75 2.16
C GLY A 123 1.92 6.36 1.76
N TYR A 124 2.23 6.27 0.48
CA TYR A 124 3.55 5.97 -0.03
C TYR A 124 4.21 7.20 -0.65
N SER A 125 5.45 7.47 -0.25
CA SER A 125 6.18 8.69 -0.63
C SER A 125 6.93 8.62 -1.96
N PHE A 126 7.00 7.44 -2.59
CA PHE A 126 7.83 7.17 -3.78
C PHE A 126 9.32 7.46 -3.58
N LEU A 127 9.84 7.35 -2.34
CA LEU A 127 11.26 7.54 -2.04
C LEU A 127 12.09 6.25 -2.14
N ASP A 128 11.47 5.08 -2.14
CA ASP A 128 12.14 3.79 -2.30
C ASP A 128 12.30 3.47 -3.79
N ASP A 129 13.52 3.63 -4.29
CA ASP A 129 13.82 3.45 -5.72
C ASP A 129 13.61 1.99 -6.18
N HIS A 130 13.89 0.99 -5.34
CA HIS A 130 13.68 -0.42 -5.69
C HIS A 130 12.21 -0.77 -5.85
N LEU A 131 11.37 -0.26 -4.94
CA LEU A 131 9.94 -0.46 -5.02
C LEU A 131 9.33 0.29 -6.21
N ASN A 132 9.81 1.51 -6.47
CA ASN A 132 9.42 2.28 -7.64
C ASN A 132 9.78 1.57 -8.95
N GLU A 133 10.99 0.98 -9.04
CA GLU A 133 11.43 0.21 -10.20
C GLU A 133 10.48 -0.97 -10.48
N VAL A 134 10.19 -1.78 -9.46
CA VAL A 134 9.25 -2.91 -9.59
C VAL A 134 7.86 -2.47 -10.06
N LEU A 135 7.35 -1.37 -9.50
CA LEU A 135 6.05 -0.81 -9.87
C LEU A 135 6.05 -0.32 -11.33
N LEU A 136 7.03 0.47 -11.70
CA LEU A 136 7.11 1.05 -13.04
C LEU A 136 7.37 0.00 -14.11
N ASP A 137 8.23 -0.99 -13.86
CA ASP A 137 8.47 -2.10 -14.77
C ASP A 137 7.24 -2.97 -14.93
N GLY A 138 6.50 -3.21 -13.83
CA GLY A 138 5.21 -3.89 -13.88
C GLY A 138 4.20 -3.17 -14.76
N LEU A 139 4.07 -1.86 -14.62
CA LEU A 139 3.19 -1.02 -15.46
C LEU A 139 3.62 -0.97 -16.92
N ARG A 140 4.94 -0.93 -17.22
CA ARG A 140 5.47 -0.97 -18.58
C ARG A 140 5.24 -2.33 -19.23
N GLY A 141 5.43 -3.41 -18.47
CA GLY A 141 5.27 -4.79 -18.94
C GLY A 141 3.83 -5.20 -19.19
N ASN A 142 2.88 -4.61 -18.48
CA ASN A 142 1.45 -4.91 -18.61
C ASN A 142 0.63 -3.63 -18.82
N ARG A 143 0.27 -3.37 -20.08
CA ARG A 143 -0.54 -2.18 -20.45
C ARG A 143 -1.97 -2.21 -19.90
N ASN A 144 -2.47 -3.37 -19.52
CA ASN A 144 -3.80 -3.52 -18.90
C ASN A 144 -3.77 -3.26 -17.39
N ALA A 145 -2.58 -3.27 -16.77
CA ALA A 145 -2.41 -2.90 -15.39
C ALA A 145 -2.68 -1.41 -15.19
N GLN A 146 -3.27 -1.05 -14.06
CA GLN A 146 -3.52 0.34 -13.68
C GLN A 146 -3.02 0.58 -12.25
N CYS A 147 -2.39 1.73 -12.03
CA CYS A 147 -2.00 2.18 -10.71
C CYS A 147 -2.62 3.54 -10.42
N PHE A 148 -3.22 3.67 -9.23
CA PHE A 148 -3.80 4.91 -8.71
C PHE A 148 -3.02 5.31 -7.47
N ALA A 149 -2.21 6.37 -7.58
CA ALA A 149 -1.46 6.93 -6.46
C ALA A 149 -2.24 8.06 -5.82
N LEU A 150 -2.68 7.86 -4.58
CA LEU A 150 -3.44 8.80 -3.78
C LEU A 150 -2.47 9.58 -2.89
N MET A 151 -2.27 10.87 -3.19
CA MET A 151 -1.28 11.71 -2.55
C MET A 151 -1.94 12.72 -1.60
N TYR A 152 -1.40 12.82 -0.39
CA TYR A 152 -2.00 13.64 0.69
C TYR A 152 -1.92 15.14 0.45
N LEU A 153 -0.79 15.64 -0.07
CA LEU A 153 -0.53 17.05 -0.33
C LEU A 153 -0.73 17.39 -1.82
N GLY A 154 -0.50 18.65 -2.20
CA GLY A 154 -0.55 19.12 -3.58
C GLY A 154 0.51 18.48 -4.48
N LEU A 155 0.29 18.51 -5.81
CA LEU A 155 1.19 17.91 -6.80
C LEU A 155 2.62 18.45 -6.70
N ASP A 156 2.79 19.72 -6.30
CA ASP A 156 4.11 20.36 -6.11
C ASP A 156 4.96 19.70 -5.02
N LYS A 157 4.34 19.01 -4.06
CA LYS A 157 5.02 18.27 -2.99
C LYS A 157 5.44 16.85 -3.40
N HIS A 158 5.01 16.41 -4.56
CA HIS A 158 5.23 15.04 -5.03
C HIS A 158 5.88 14.98 -6.43
N PRO A 159 6.96 15.73 -6.70
CA PRO A 159 7.52 15.87 -8.04
C PRO A 159 7.94 14.55 -8.66
N ARG A 160 8.41 13.59 -7.86
CA ARG A 160 8.89 12.29 -8.35
C ARG A 160 7.77 11.44 -8.95
N VAL A 161 6.66 11.27 -8.26
CA VAL A 161 5.54 10.48 -8.79
C VAL A 161 4.82 11.20 -9.93
N VAL A 162 4.81 12.52 -9.92
CA VAL A 162 4.31 13.34 -11.04
C VAL A 162 5.13 13.06 -12.31
N ASP A 163 6.46 13.14 -12.22
CA ASP A 163 7.35 12.82 -13.34
C ASP A 163 7.15 11.38 -13.88
N TYR A 164 6.93 10.42 -12.99
CA TYR A 164 6.60 9.04 -13.41
C TYR A 164 5.28 8.98 -14.16
N ALA A 165 4.24 9.65 -13.66
CA ALA A 165 2.91 9.62 -14.26
C ALA A 165 2.84 10.39 -15.59
N GLU A 166 3.64 11.43 -15.79
CA GLU A 166 3.75 12.14 -17.07
C GLU A 166 4.34 11.27 -18.18
N ARG A 167 5.06 10.19 -17.81
CA ARG A 167 5.70 9.24 -18.74
C ARG A 167 5.00 7.88 -18.82
N GLN A 168 4.06 7.63 -17.91
CA GLN A 168 3.42 6.32 -17.75
C GLN A 168 1.90 6.47 -17.74
N SER A 169 1.23 6.20 -18.87
CA SER A 169 -0.19 6.48 -19.08
C SER A 169 -1.16 5.69 -18.19
N ASN A 170 -0.74 4.53 -17.68
CA ASN A 170 -1.51 3.70 -16.75
C ASN A 170 -1.13 3.91 -15.26
N LEU A 171 -0.38 4.98 -14.97
CA LEU A 171 -0.20 5.53 -13.63
C LEU A 171 -1.02 6.83 -13.52
N THR A 172 -2.04 6.81 -12.68
CA THR A 172 -2.85 7.98 -12.34
C THR A 172 -2.44 8.49 -10.97
N VAL A 173 -2.19 9.79 -10.85
CA VAL A 173 -1.92 10.45 -9.56
C VAL A 173 -3.10 11.33 -9.23
N LEU A 174 -3.67 11.13 -8.05
CA LEU A 174 -4.70 12.00 -7.47
C LEU A 174 -4.10 12.67 -6.22
N SER A 175 -4.11 13.98 -6.21
CA SER A 175 -3.53 14.81 -5.17
C SER A 175 -4.54 15.81 -4.66
N TRP A 176 -4.21 16.56 -3.61
CA TRP A 176 -5.10 17.54 -3.00
C TRP A 176 -5.66 18.57 -3.99
N ASP A 177 -4.83 19.12 -4.88
CA ASP A 177 -5.11 20.26 -5.74
C ASP A 177 -5.18 19.93 -7.23
N GLY A 178 -4.91 18.69 -7.61
CA GLY A 178 -4.89 18.29 -9.01
C GLY A 178 -4.58 16.82 -9.21
N ALA A 179 -4.47 16.45 -10.47
CA ALA A 179 -4.23 15.07 -10.87
C ALA A 179 -3.29 14.97 -12.07
N VAL A 180 -2.67 13.81 -12.24
CA VAL A 180 -2.05 13.40 -13.50
C VAL A 180 -2.81 12.19 -14.02
N VAL A 181 -3.46 12.35 -15.18
CA VAL A 181 -4.27 11.30 -15.80
C VAL A 181 -3.86 11.15 -17.27
N GLY A 182 -3.50 9.93 -17.67
CA GLY A 182 -3.09 9.66 -19.05
C GLY A 182 -1.94 10.57 -19.50
N THR A 183 -0.95 10.78 -18.64
CA THR A 183 0.24 11.64 -18.84
C THR A 183 -0.03 13.16 -18.83
N ARG A 184 -1.25 13.60 -18.53
CA ARG A 184 -1.60 15.02 -18.50
C ARG A 184 -1.81 15.50 -17.07
N VAL A 185 -1.12 16.56 -16.71
CA VAL A 185 -1.31 17.28 -15.45
C VAL A 185 -2.48 18.24 -15.58
N GLY A 186 -3.34 18.29 -14.58
CA GLY A 186 -4.46 19.23 -14.54
C GLY A 186 -5.03 19.41 -13.14
N GLY A 187 -5.64 20.59 -12.93
CA GLY A 187 -6.43 20.86 -11.72
C GLY A 187 -7.85 20.30 -11.85
N TYR A 188 -8.52 20.16 -10.73
CA TYR A 188 -9.93 19.78 -10.69
C TYR A 188 -10.81 20.95 -11.17
N ARG A 189 -11.96 20.63 -11.76
CA ARG A 189 -12.92 21.66 -12.22
C ARG A 189 -14.18 21.61 -11.37
N THR A 190 -14.69 22.80 -11.01
CA THR A 190 -16.00 22.97 -10.39
C THR A 190 -17.12 22.55 -11.37
N GLY A 191 -18.16 21.90 -10.88
CA GLY A 191 -19.44 21.75 -11.59
C GLY A 191 -19.60 20.53 -12.48
N THR A 192 -18.65 19.57 -12.51
CA THR A 192 -18.81 18.29 -13.26
C THR A 192 -19.06 17.07 -12.37
N ALA A 193 -18.76 17.12 -11.12
CA ALA A 193 -19.32 16.21 -10.14
C ALA A 193 -20.59 16.91 -9.61
N GLY A 194 -21.76 16.40 -9.90
CA GLY A 194 -22.94 16.70 -9.10
C GLY A 194 -22.55 16.38 -7.67
N GLY A 195 -22.17 17.40 -6.91
CA GLY A 195 -21.80 17.24 -5.52
C GLY A 195 -23.03 16.82 -4.75
N ASP A 196 -23.29 15.54 -4.74
CA ASP A 196 -24.14 14.96 -3.72
C ASP A 196 -23.45 15.25 -2.38
N GLU A 197 -24.21 15.71 -1.40
CA GLU A 197 -23.79 15.94 -0.01
C GLU A 197 -23.09 14.69 0.62
N HIS A 198 -22.92 13.62 -0.16
CA HIS A 198 -22.41 12.31 0.22
C HIS A 198 -20.99 11.97 -0.27
N THR A 199 -20.20 12.93 -0.75
CA THR A 199 -18.81 12.69 -1.18
C THR A 199 -17.81 13.45 -0.30
N PRO A 200 -17.58 13.02 0.95
CA PRO A 200 -16.76 13.75 1.91
C PRO A 200 -15.27 13.88 1.51
N TRP A 201 -14.83 13.08 0.53
CA TRP A 201 -13.48 13.15 -0.03
C TRP A 201 -13.31 14.20 -1.15
N LEU A 202 -14.40 14.82 -1.61
CA LEU A 202 -14.37 15.96 -2.52
C LEU A 202 -14.91 17.18 -1.79
N LEU A 203 -14.18 18.26 -1.81
CA LEU A 203 -14.63 19.54 -1.23
C LEU A 203 -14.20 20.71 -2.09
N GLU A 204 -14.82 21.84 -1.84
CA GLU A 204 -14.47 23.12 -2.46
C GLU A 204 -13.91 24.05 -1.40
N GLU A 205 -12.77 24.66 -1.68
CA GLU A 205 -12.10 25.60 -0.77
C GLU A 205 -11.71 26.89 -1.48
N ALA A 206 -11.82 28.02 -0.77
CA ALA A 206 -11.22 29.25 -1.20
C ALA A 206 -9.69 29.22 -1.01
N LEU A 207 -8.94 29.74 -1.96
CA LEU A 207 -7.49 29.87 -1.81
C LEU A 207 -7.14 30.93 -0.76
N THR A 208 -6.17 30.63 0.09
CA THR A 208 -5.63 31.56 1.08
C THR A 208 -5.03 32.78 0.34
N GLY A 209 -5.56 33.95 0.59
CA GLY A 209 -5.12 35.21 -0.07
C GLY A 209 -5.73 35.43 -1.46
N GLY A 210 -6.64 34.57 -1.93
CA GLY A 210 -7.43 34.75 -3.15
C GLY A 210 -8.80 35.41 -2.88
N ASP A 211 -9.60 35.57 -3.95
CA ASP A 211 -11.00 36.00 -3.81
C ASP A 211 -11.81 34.89 -3.11
N PRO A 212 -12.40 35.16 -1.93
CA PRO A 212 -13.16 34.13 -1.18
C PRO A 212 -14.41 33.63 -1.90
N LYS A 213 -14.82 34.29 -3.00
CA LYS A 213 -15.92 33.82 -3.85
C LYS A 213 -15.51 32.76 -4.86
N ILE A 214 -14.20 32.57 -5.07
CA ILE A 214 -13.69 31.57 -6.01
C ILE A 214 -13.34 30.32 -5.22
N MET A 215 -14.19 29.32 -5.35
CA MET A 215 -14.00 28.00 -4.75
C MET A 215 -13.20 27.08 -5.68
N HIS A 216 -12.25 26.36 -5.11
CA HIS A 216 -11.42 25.40 -5.83
C HIS A 216 -11.73 23.99 -5.35
N PRO A 217 -12.06 23.05 -6.24
CA PRO A 217 -12.29 21.67 -5.84
C PRO A 217 -11.00 21.01 -5.36
N ARG A 218 -11.14 20.20 -4.31
CA ARG A 218 -10.07 19.48 -3.63
C ARG A 218 -10.41 18.01 -3.53
N CYS A 219 -9.38 17.14 -3.62
CA CYS A 219 -9.52 15.72 -3.46
C CYS A 219 -8.77 15.26 -2.18
N ARG A 220 -9.49 14.62 -1.26
CA ARG A 220 -8.95 14.12 0.02
C ARG A 220 -8.60 12.64 0.01
N LEU A 221 -8.69 11.94 -1.11
CA LEU A 221 -8.42 10.49 -1.16
C LEU A 221 -7.01 10.10 -0.75
N GLY A 222 -6.06 11.05 -0.75
CA GLY A 222 -4.71 10.85 -0.19
C GLY A 222 -4.66 10.74 1.33
N ASP A 223 -5.70 11.17 2.03
CA ASP A 223 -5.89 10.94 3.45
C ASP A 223 -6.57 9.58 3.67
N PHE A 224 -5.94 8.72 4.50
CA PHE A 224 -6.39 7.35 4.71
C PHE A 224 -7.80 7.27 5.30
N HIS A 225 -8.23 8.23 6.12
CA HIS A 225 -9.59 8.31 6.63
C HIS A 225 -10.61 8.49 5.50
N TYR A 226 -10.43 9.47 4.63
CA TYR A 226 -11.34 9.71 3.50
C TYR A 226 -11.28 8.60 2.44
N PHE A 227 -10.14 7.97 2.27
CA PHE A 227 -10.03 6.78 1.44
C PHE A 227 -10.84 5.62 2.02
N GLY A 228 -10.85 5.44 3.35
CA GLY A 228 -11.69 4.46 4.03
C GLY A 228 -13.18 4.70 3.78
N LEU A 229 -13.66 5.94 3.94
CA LEU A 229 -15.05 6.31 3.65
C LEU A 229 -15.43 6.06 2.17
N PHE A 230 -14.53 6.36 1.25
CA PHE A 230 -14.72 6.05 -0.18
C PHE A 230 -14.90 4.55 -0.43
N LEU A 231 -14.06 3.72 0.18
CA LEU A 231 -14.16 2.26 0.05
C LEU A 231 -15.45 1.74 0.68
N GLU A 232 -15.86 2.25 1.83
CA GLU A 232 -17.12 1.90 2.49
C GLU A 232 -18.32 2.17 1.57
N GLN A 233 -18.36 3.33 0.94
CA GLN A 233 -19.42 3.65 -0.02
C GLN A 233 -19.40 2.76 -1.25
N LEU A 234 -18.22 2.43 -1.79
CA LEU A 234 -18.09 1.50 -2.93
C LEU A 234 -18.59 0.09 -2.59
N CYS A 235 -18.44 -0.35 -1.35
CA CYS A 235 -18.90 -1.65 -0.88
C CYS A 235 -20.40 -1.69 -0.51
N GLY A 236 -21.13 -0.59 -0.69
CA GLY A 236 -22.55 -0.49 -0.38
C GLY A 236 -22.85 -0.29 1.12
N GLY A 237 -21.88 0.17 1.89
CA GLY A 237 -22.06 0.63 3.26
C GLY A 237 -22.95 1.87 3.26
N SER A 238 -24.18 1.79 3.76
CA SER A 238 -24.94 2.98 4.11
C SER A 238 -24.21 3.69 5.25
N SER A 239 -23.91 4.96 5.06
CA SER A 239 -23.35 5.83 6.10
C SER A 239 -24.31 5.83 7.31
N HIS A 240 -24.09 4.94 8.27
CA HIS A 240 -24.63 5.11 9.60
C HIS A 240 -23.83 6.25 10.25
N ASP A 241 -24.48 7.38 10.31
CA ASP A 241 -24.12 8.54 11.10
C ASP A 241 -23.95 8.10 12.58
N THR A 242 -22.74 7.73 12.95
CA THR A 242 -22.35 7.62 14.35
C THR A 242 -21.80 8.97 14.76
N GLY A 243 -22.72 9.91 14.98
CA GLY A 243 -22.42 11.12 15.72
C GLY A 243 -21.80 10.76 17.08
N PRO A 244 -20.88 11.58 17.61
CA PRO A 244 -20.23 11.28 18.88
C PRO A 244 -21.28 11.21 19.99
N THR A 245 -21.44 10.02 20.56
CA THR A 245 -22.17 9.89 21.82
C THR A 245 -21.29 10.44 22.93
N VAL A 246 -21.79 11.45 23.60
CA VAL A 246 -21.25 12.20 24.76
C VAL A 246 -20.83 11.26 25.89
#